data_74ac388e7b51a143bacf8f9c9f933bb0
#
_entry.id   74ac388e7b51a143bacf8f9c9f933bb0
#
_cell.length_a   1.000
_cell.length_b   1.000
_cell.length_c   1.000
_cell.angle_alpha   90.00
_cell.angle_beta   90.00
_cell.angle_gamma   90.00
#
_symmetry.space_group_name_H-M   'P 1'
#
loop_
_entity.id
_entity.type
_entity.pdbx_description
1 polymer ?
#
loop_
_entity_poly.entity_id
_entity_poly.type
_entity_poly.pdbx_seq_one_letter_code
_entity_poly.pdbx_strand_id
1 'polypeptide(L)'
;GNTTVRVGVVVLFFGVAFLLKYAVEHSLLPIELRLAGAALGGIVLLVIGWRLRERRTGYALTLQGGGIGILYLTVFATLRLYQLIPAAGAFALLVGITAFSALLALRQSSLALAVLGVTGGFLAPILTSTGAGNHVMLFSYYALLNAGILLVSWFRAWRVLNLVGFVFTFVIGALWGYRFYQPEFFASTEPFLVLFFLMYVAITVLFALRQPPDLRGYVDGTLVFGVPIVGALLQAALVHNIEYGLAWSALALGFFYLMLAGVLFRRAPQTLRMLVEVFLALGVIFATLAIPLAFDGRWTAAAWAVEGAGI
;
A
#
# COMPACT_ATOMS: atom_id res chain seq x y z
N GLY A 1 6.97 28.59 -12.68
CA GLY A 1 6.15 28.49 -13.83
C GLY A 1 5.87 27.11 -14.39
N ASN A 2 5.08 26.23 -13.76
CA ASN A 2 4.76 24.95 -14.38
C ASN A 2 3.26 24.56 -14.23
N THR A 3 2.42 25.49 -13.78
CA THR A 3 0.98 25.24 -13.63
C THR A 3 0.33 25.03 -14.99
N THR A 4 0.69 25.84 -15.99
CA THR A 4 0.18 25.74 -17.35
C THR A 4 0.51 24.38 -18.01
N VAL A 5 1.70 23.86 -17.77
CA VAL A 5 2.11 22.54 -18.29
C VAL A 5 1.37 21.41 -17.59
N ARG A 6 1.18 21.48 -16.28
CA ARG A 6 0.40 20.50 -15.53
C ARG A 6 -1.05 20.47 -15.99
N VAL A 7 -1.66 21.65 -16.16
CA VAL A 7 -3.00 21.79 -16.73
C VAL A 7 -3.04 21.24 -18.14
N GLY A 8 -2.05 21.54 -18.99
CA GLY A 8 -1.97 21.03 -20.36
C GLY A 8 -1.90 19.52 -20.45
N VAL A 9 -1.17 18.85 -19.54
CA VAL A 9 -1.13 17.36 -19.54
C VAL A 9 -2.41 16.76 -19.00
N VAL A 10 -3.05 17.38 -18.00
CA VAL A 10 -4.38 16.95 -17.53
C VAL A 10 -5.41 17.11 -18.65
N VAL A 11 -5.40 18.23 -19.38
CA VAL A 11 -6.26 18.45 -20.54
C VAL A 11 -5.97 17.42 -21.65
N LEU A 12 -4.69 17.13 -21.92
CA LEU A 12 -4.30 16.09 -22.89
C LEU A 12 -4.79 14.71 -22.45
N PHE A 13 -4.70 14.38 -21.17
CA PHE A 13 -5.18 13.12 -20.61
C PHE A 13 -6.71 12.97 -20.79
N PHE A 14 -7.47 14.01 -20.42
CA PHE A 14 -8.91 14.03 -20.67
C PHE A 14 -9.22 14.07 -22.16
N GLY A 15 -8.44 14.79 -22.98
CA GLY A 15 -8.58 14.83 -24.42
C GLY A 15 -8.44 13.45 -25.06
N VAL A 16 -7.45 12.66 -24.66
CA VAL A 16 -7.29 11.26 -25.11
C VAL A 16 -8.44 10.40 -24.64
N ALA A 17 -8.92 10.54 -23.39
CA ALA A 17 -10.07 9.79 -22.89
C ALA A 17 -11.36 10.13 -23.68
N PHE A 18 -11.61 11.41 -23.95
CA PHE A 18 -12.75 11.86 -24.78
C PHE A 18 -12.62 11.46 -26.24
N LEU A 19 -11.41 11.49 -26.80
CA LEU A 19 -11.15 11.08 -28.19
C LEU A 19 -11.37 9.57 -28.36
N LEU A 20 -10.98 8.77 -27.37
CA LEU A 20 -11.31 7.35 -27.31
C LEU A 20 -12.83 7.14 -27.25
N LYS A 21 -13.54 7.90 -26.40
CA LYS A 21 -15.00 7.83 -26.29
C LYS A 21 -15.69 8.25 -27.61
N TYR A 22 -15.33 9.39 -28.17
CA TYR A 22 -15.88 9.91 -29.43
C TYR A 22 -15.61 8.96 -30.59
N ALA A 23 -14.40 8.41 -30.64
CA ALA A 23 -14.03 7.45 -31.67
C ALA A 23 -14.79 6.12 -31.56
N VAL A 24 -15.26 5.76 -30.36
CA VAL A 24 -16.17 4.62 -30.11
C VAL A 24 -17.55 4.90 -30.70
N GLU A 25 -18.07 6.09 -30.47
CA GLU A 25 -19.43 6.48 -30.90
C GLU A 25 -19.57 6.62 -32.43
N HIS A 26 -18.48 6.90 -33.16
CA HIS A 26 -18.52 7.19 -34.61
C HIS A 26 -17.93 6.13 -35.57
N SER A 27 -17.58 4.94 -35.06
CA SER A 27 -17.13 3.74 -35.85
C SER A 27 -16.09 3.96 -36.97
N LEU A 28 -15.30 5.03 -36.95
CA LEU A 28 -14.41 5.43 -38.05
C LEU A 28 -13.13 4.57 -38.19
N LEU A 29 -12.75 3.83 -37.16
CA LEU A 29 -11.56 2.95 -37.16
C LEU A 29 -11.85 1.70 -36.33
N PRO A 30 -11.30 0.53 -36.66
CA PRO A 30 -11.33 -0.64 -35.79
C PRO A 30 -10.83 -0.30 -34.37
N ILE A 31 -11.47 -0.86 -33.35
CA ILE A 31 -11.20 -0.50 -31.97
C ILE A 31 -9.77 -0.86 -31.55
N GLU A 32 -9.24 -1.92 -32.13
CA GLU A 32 -7.87 -2.40 -31.89
C GLU A 32 -6.84 -1.34 -32.30
N LEU A 33 -7.05 -0.69 -33.44
CA LEU A 33 -6.18 0.37 -33.94
C LEU A 33 -6.23 1.62 -33.05
N ARG A 34 -7.39 1.93 -32.49
CA ARG A 34 -7.54 3.07 -31.57
C ARG A 34 -6.82 2.83 -30.26
N LEU A 35 -6.98 1.62 -29.68
CA LEU A 35 -6.30 1.24 -28.44
C LEU A 35 -4.78 1.14 -28.67
N ALA A 36 -4.35 0.58 -29.80
CA ALA A 36 -2.94 0.56 -30.18
C ALA A 36 -2.38 1.97 -30.34
N GLY A 37 -3.11 2.88 -30.97
CA GLY A 37 -2.74 4.29 -31.10
C GLY A 37 -2.61 5.01 -29.75
N ALA A 38 -3.53 4.76 -28.82
CA ALA A 38 -3.46 5.29 -27.47
C ALA A 38 -2.22 4.75 -26.71
N ALA A 39 -1.97 3.44 -26.80
CA ALA A 39 -0.78 2.81 -26.19
C ALA A 39 0.52 3.41 -26.77
N LEU A 40 0.59 3.55 -28.12
CA LEU A 40 1.73 4.20 -28.78
C LEU A 40 1.90 5.64 -28.33
N GLY A 41 0.83 6.41 -28.20
CA GLY A 41 0.86 7.76 -27.65
C GLY A 41 1.43 7.81 -26.23
N GLY A 42 1.01 6.89 -25.36
CA GLY A 42 1.57 6.71 -24.02
C GLY A 42 3.07 6.42 -24.06
N ILE A 43 3.51 5.49 -24.91
CA ILE A 43 4.93 5.15 -25.09
C ILE A 43 5.74 6.34 -25.62
N VAL A 44 5.22 7.08 -26.58
CA VAL A 44 5.86 8.29 -27.13
C VAL A 44 6.07 9.34 -26.02
N LEU A 45 5.06 9.57 -25.16
CA LEU A 45 5.19 10.47 -24.01
C LEU A 45 6.27 9.99 -23.03
N LEU A 46 6.37 8.70 -22.78
CA LEU A 46 7.44 8.11 -21.94
C LEU A 46 8.83 8.35 -22.55
N VAL A 47 8.99 8.13 -23.86
CA VAL A 47 10.27 8.32 -24.56
C VAL A 47 10.66 9.79 -24.59
N ILE A 48 9.74 10.69 -24.90
CA ILE A 48 9.99 12.13 -24.89
C ILE A 48 10.34 12.60 -23.47
N GLY A 49 9.58 12.16 -22.47
CA GLY A 49 9.86 12.46 -21.07
C GLY A 49 11.24 11.96 -20.64
N TRP A 50 11.62 10.74 -21.06
CA TRP A 50 12.95 10.20 -20.76
C TRP A 50 14.08 11.02 -21.41
N ARG A 51 13.92 11.45 -22.65
CA ARG A 51 14.90 12.31 -23.34
C ARG A 51 15.04 13.70 -22.72
N LEU A 52 13.95 14.23 -22.16
CA LEU A 52 13.92 15.57 -21.58
C LEU A 52 14.31 15.60 -20.09
N ARG A 53 14.53 14.44 -19.43
CA ARG A 53 14.72 14.34 -17.98
C ARG A 53 15.85 15.22 -17.43
N GLU A 54 16.92 15.41 -18.18
CA GLU A 54 18.09 16.19 -17.77
C GLU A 54 17.95 17.71 -18.03
N ARG A 55 17.16 18.07 -19.05
CA ARG A 55 16.99 19.48 -19.46
C ARG A 55 15.80 20.15 -18.78
N ARG A 56 14.69 19.44 -18.58
CA ARG A 56 13.42 19.95 -18.02
C ARG A 56 12.75 18.91 -17.15
N THR A 57 13.31 18.62 -15.99
CA THR A 57 12.89 17.52 -15.10
C THR A 57 11.39 17.54 -14.78
N GLY A 58 10.82 18.68 -14.38
CA GLY A 58 9.39 18.76 -14.03
C GLY A 58 8.47 18.46 -15.20
N TYR A 59 8.83 18.93 -16.41
CA TYR A 59 8.07 18.64 -17.63
C TYR A 59 8.20 17.17 -18.04
N ALA A 60 9.40 16.62 -17.94
CA ALA A 60 9.70 15.23 -18.23
C ALA A 60 8.88 14.28 -17.34
N LEU A 61 8.82 14.55 -16.03
CA LEU A 61 8.05 13.76 -15.07
C LEU A 61 6.54 13.81 -15.35
N THR A 62 6.04 14.97 -15.78
CA THR A 62 4.62 15.12 -16.13
C THR A 62 4.26 14.31 -17.40
N LEU A 63 5.13 14.35 -18.42
CA LEU A 63 4.95 13.53 -19.63
C LEU A 63 4.99 12.04 -19.32
N GLN A 64 5.94 11.61 -18.51
CA GLN A 64 6.06 10.20 -18.13
C GLN A 64 4.86 9.75 -17.29
N GLY A 65 4.40 10.56 -16.32
CA GLY A 65 3.21 10.28 -15.54
C GLY A 65 1.95 10.17 -16.41
N GLY A 66 1.80 11.09 -17.37
CA GLY A 66 0.72 11.05 -18.36
C GLY A 66 0.79 9.80 -19.25
N GLY A 67 1.97 9.44 -19.72
CA GLY A 67 2.20 8.22 -20.50
C GLY A 67 1.82 6.95 -19.74
N ILE A 68 2.26 6.83 -18.47
CA ILE A 68 1.88 5.71 -17.59
C ILE A 68 0.36 5.67 -17.39
N GLY A 69 -0.28 6.82 -17.10
CA GLY A 69 -1.73 6.91 -16.95
C GLY A 69 -2.50 6.46 -18.18
N ILE A 70 -2.05 6.88 -19.38
CA ILE A 70 -2.64 6.45 -20.66
C ILE A 70 -2.51 4.93 -20.83
N LEU A 71 -1.35 4.34 -20.52
CA LEU A 71 -1.16 2.90 -20.61
C LEU A 71 -2.08 2.14 -19.66
N TYR A 72 -2.23 2.59 -18.40
CA TYR A 72 -3.19 1.99 -17.46
C TYR A 72 -4.62 2.05 -17.99
N LEU A 73 -5.05 3.22 -18.47
CA LEU A 73 -6.41 3.38 -19.04
C LEU A 73 -6.62 2.54 -20.30
N THR A 74 -5.61 2.42 -21.15
CA THR A 74 -5.70 1.60 -22.35
C THR A 74 -5.88 0.13 -22.02
N VAL A 75 -5.09 -0.41 -21.07
CA VAL A 75 -5.25 -1.80 -20.63
C VAL A 75 -6.62 -2.02 -19.97
N PHE A 76 -7.07 -1.07 -19.13
CA PHE A 76 -8.39 -1.13 -18.53
C PHE A 76 -9.51 -1.14 -19.58
N ALA A 77 -9.45 -0.24 -20.57
CA ALA A 77 -10.43 -0.17 -21.65
C ALA A 77 -10.42 -1.46 -22.47
N THR A 78 -9.25 -1.98 -22.84
CA THR A 78 -9.09 -3.22 -23.61
C THR A 78 -9.73 -4.41 -22.90
N LEU A 79 -9.63 -4.48 -21.56
CA LEU A 79 -10.24 -5.55 -20.76
C LEU A 79 -11.74 -5.33 -20.51
N ARG A 80 -12.10 -4.14 -19.96
CA ARG A 80 -13.45 -3.92 -19.38
C ARG A 80 -14.47 -3.41 -20.40
N LEU A 81 -14.06 -2.53 -21.29
CA LEU A 81 -15.00 -1.93 -22.26
C LEU A 81 -15.13 -2.79 -23.50
N TYR A 82 -14.02 -3.40 -23.95
CA TYR A 82 -13.98 -4.08 -25.25
C TYR A 82 -13.73 -5.58 -25.16
N GLN A 83 -13.36 -6.11 -23.99
CA GLN A 83 -13.12 -7.55 -23.75
C GLN A 83 -12.20 -8.21 -24.79
N LEU A 84 -11.19 -7.46 -25.29
CA LEU A 84 -10.27 -7.91 -26.35
C LEU A 84 -9.14 -8.78 -25.80
N ILE A 85 -8.84 -8.70 -24.50
CA ILE A 85 -7.79 -9.48 -23.85
C ILE A 85 -8.34 -10.21 -22.62
N PRO A 86 -7.82 -11.40 -22.30
CA PRO A 86 -8.19 -12.11 -21.08
C PRO A 86 -7.68 -11.37 -19.83
N ALA A 87 -8.37 -11.56 -18.69
CA ALA A 87 -8.03 -10.91 -17.42
C ALA A 87 -6.57 -11.16 -16.99
N ALA A 88 -6.03 -12.37 -17.23
CA ALA A 88 -4.64 -12.70 -16.94
C ALA A 88 -3.65 -11.87 -17.78
N GLY A 89 -3.95 -11.64 -19.06
CA GLY A 89 -3.14 -10.81 -19.95
C GLY A 89 -3.15 -9.34 -19.52
N ALA A 90 -4.34 -8.80 -19.21
CA ALA A 90 -4.48 -7.44 -18.67
C ALA A 90 -3.69 -7.29 -17.35
N PHE A 91 -3.82 -8.26 -16.45
CA PHE A 91 -3.10 -8.27 -15.17
C PHE A 91 -1.59 -8.24 -15.39
N ALA A 92 -1.05 -9.10 -16.27
CA ALA A 92 0.38 -9.12 -16.60
C ALA A 92 0.87 -7.77 -17.15
N LEU A 93 0.08 -7.11 -18.03
CA LEU A 93 0.39 -5.78 -18.56
C LEU A 93 0.39 -4.71 -17.44
N LEU A 94 -0.60 -4.71 -16.56
CA LEU A 94 -0.67 -3.76 -15.44
C LEU A 94 0.51 -3.94 -14.47
N VAL A 95 0.89 -5.19 -14.17
CA VAL A 95 2.10 -5.49 -13.38
C VAL A 95 3.36 -4.98 -14.08
N GLY A 96 3.49 -5.20 -15.39
CA GLY A 96 4.60 -4.69 -16.19
C GLY A 96 4.70 -3.16 -16.17
N ILE A 97 3.58 -2.46 -16.33
CA ILE A 97 3.52 -0.99 -16.23
C ILE A 97 3.91 -0.52 -14.82
N THR A 98 3.44 -1.20 -13.76
CA THR A 98 3.79 -0.91 -12.37
C THR A 98 5.30 -1.06 -12.14
N ALA A 99 5.89 -2.18 -12.54
CA ALA A 99 7.31 -2.46 -12.40
C ALA A 99 8.16 -1.43 -13.17
N PHE A 100 7.76 -1.11 -14.40
CA PHE A 100 8.42 -0.09 -15.21
C PHE A 100 8.35 1.30 -14.58
N SER A 101 7.17 1.68 -14.05
CA SER A 101 6.99 2.96 -13.33
C SER A 101 7.87 3.04 -12.08
N ALA A 102 7.97 1.95 -11.31
CA ALA A 102 8.85 1.87 -10.14
C ALA A 102 10.32 2.04 -10.53
N LEU A 103 10.76 1.37 -11.62
CA LEU A 103 12.12 1.51 -12.14
C LEU A 103 12.44 2.94 -12.56
N LEU A 104 11.50 3.60 -13.28
CA LEU A 104 11.65 5.01 -13.67
C LEU A 104 11.71 5.92 -12.44
N ALA A 105 10.86 5.68 -11.46
CA ALA A 105 10.81 6.44 -10.22
C ALA A 105 12.14 6.36 -9.45
N LEU A 106 12.71 5.17 -9.33
CA LEU A 106 14.00 4.96 -8.67
C LEU A 106 15.14 5.65 -9.42
N ARG A 107 15.20 5.51 -10.76
CA ARG A 107 16.26 6.11 -11.58
C ARG A 107 16.21 7.63 -11.62
N GLN A 108 15.03 8.22 -11.53
CA GLN A 108 14.84 9.68 -11.56
C GLN A 108 14.63 10.28 -10.17
N SER A 109 14.66 9.45 -9.11
CA SER A 109 14.36 9.88 -7.72
C SER A 109 13.01 10.61 -7.61
N SER A 110 12.00 10.15 -8.37
CA SER A 110 10.70 10.81 -8.49
C SER A 110 9.64 10.13 -7.64
N LEU A 111 9.25 10.79 -6.54
CA LEU A 111 8.13 10.35 -5.71
C LEU A 111 6.81 10.26 -6.51
N ALA A 112 6.57 11.22 -7.41
CA ALA A 112 5.33 11.26 -8.18
C ALA A 112 5.13 10.02 -9.07
N LEU A 113 6.20 9.57 -9.75
CA LEU A 113 6.16 8.34 -10.55
C LEU A 113 6.02 7.09 -9.67
N ALA A 114 6.66 7.07 -8.50
CA ALA A 114 6.52 5.97 -7.55
C ALA A 114 5.08 5.82 -7.04
N VAL A 115 4.48 6.94 -6.61
CA VAL A 115 3.08 6.96 -6.12
C VAL A 115 2.12 6.54 -7.23
N LEU A 116 2.29 7.05 -8.45
CA LEU A 116 1.44 6.70 -9.58
C LEU A 116 1.55 5.21 -9.94
N GLY A 117 2.76 4.68 -9.99
CA GLY A 117 3.00 3.26 -10.27
C GLY A 117 2.42 2.35 -9.19
N VAL A 118 2.66 2.67 -7.91
CA VAL A 118 2.13 1.90 -6.78
C VAL A 118 0.60 1.94 -6.75
N THR A 119 0.00 3.12 -6.93
CA THR A 119 -1.46 3.27 -6.99
C THR A 119 -2.06 2.43 -8.10
N GLY A 120 -1.50 2.49 -9.32
CA GLY A 120 -1.93 1.66 -10.44
C GLY A 120 -1.77 0.16 -10.16
N GLY A 121 -0.66 -0.22 -9.53
CA GLY A 121 -0.40 -1.59 -9.12
C GLY A 121 -1.44 -2.11 -8.13
N PHE A 122 -1.77 -1.37 -7.07
CA PHE A 122 -2.80 -1.77 -6.11
C PHE A 122 -4.20 -1.84 -6.73
N LEU A 123 -4.50 -0.97 -7.68
CA LEU A 123 -5.78 -0.98 -8.39
C LEU A 123 -5.88 -2.12 -9.43
N ALA A 124 -4.76 -2.64 -9.91
CA ALA A 124 -4.74 -3.64 -10.98
C ALA A 124 -5.63 -4.87 -10.70
N PRO A 125 -5.58 -5.56 -9.54
CA PRO A 125 -6.46 -6.70 -9.27
C PRO A 125 -7.94 -6.31 -9.23
N ILE A 126 -8.24 -5.11 -8.70
CA ILE A 126 -9.62 -4.61 -8.60
C ILE A 126 -10.18 -4.37 -10.00
N LEU A 127 -9.38 -3.72 -10.86
CA LEU A 127 -9.76 -3.40 -12.23
C LEU A 127 -9.91 -4.64 -13.11
N THR A 128 -9.13 -5.69 -12.86
CA THR A 128 -9.17 -6.95 -13.62
C THR A 128 -10.05 -8.03 -12.99
N SER A 129 -10.59 -7.81 -11.79
CA SER A 129 -11.39 -8.80 -11.07
C SER A 129 -12.61 -9.23 -11.86
N THR A 130 -12.80 -10.54 -12.02
CA THR A 130 -13.99 -11.17 -12.61
C THR A 130 -15.01 -11.64 -11.57
N GLY A 131 -14.73 -11.41 -10.27
CA GLY A 131 -15.57 -11.85 -9.16
C GLY A 131 -15.29 -13.27 -8.67
N ALA A 132 -14.56 -14.09 -9.42
CA ALA A 132 -14.20 -15.48 -9.08
C ALA A 132 -12.79 -15.61 -8.49
N GLY A 133 -12.18 -14.49 -8.02
CA GLY A 133 -10.78 -14.44 -7.63
C GLY A 133 -10.48 -15.11 -6.29
N ASN A 134 -9.37 -15.84 -6.22
CA ASN A 134 -8.82 -16.41 -5.00
C ASN A 134 -8.13 -15.30 -4.16
N HIS A 135 -8.53 -15.17 -2.88
CA HIS A 135 -7.96 -14.19 -1.95
C HIS A 135 -6.46 -14.42 -1.70
N VAL A 136 -5.99 -15.67 -1.71
CA VAL A 136 -4.56 -16.00 -1.56
C VAL A 136 -3.76 -15.38 -2.70
N MET A 137 -4.25 -15.45 -3.94
CA MET A 137 -3.61 -14.83 -5.10
C MET A 137 -3.58 -13.30 -4.99
N LEU A 138 -4.68 -12.69 -4.53
CA LEU A 138 -4.79 -11.25 -4.30
C LEU A 138 -3.77 -10.78 -3.25
N PHE A 139 -3.74 -11.44 -2.10
CA PHE A 139 -2.83 -11.05 -1.01
C PHE A 139 -1.38 -11.38 -1.31
N SER A 140 -1.09 -12.47 -2.04
CA SER A 140 0.27 -12.76 -2.53
C SER A 140 0.78 -11.67 -3.47
N TYR A 141 -0.08 -11.18 -4.36
CA TYR A 141 0.27 -10.05 -5.22
C TYR A 141 0.51 -8.77 -4.42
N TYR A 142 -0.32 -8.48 -3.42
CA TYR A 142 -0.10 -7.31 -2.54
C TYR A 142 1.15 -7.48 -1.67
N ALA A 143 1.49 -8.70 -1.26
CA ALA A 143 2.75 -8.97 -0.59
C ALA A 143 3.96 -8.60 -1.48
N LEU A 144 3.90 -8.95 -2.77
CA LEU A 144 4.93 -8.56 -3.74
C LEU A 144 5.04 -7.04 -3.91
N LEU A 145 3.92 -6.32 -4.02
CA LEU A 145 3.92 -4.86 -4.10
C LEU A 145 4.49 -4.22 -2.83
N ASN A 146 4.07 -4.69 -1.67
CA ASN A 146 4.58 -4.20 -0.39
C ASN A 146 6.07 -4.53 -0.18
N ALA A 147 6.55 -5.68 -0.67
CA ALA A 147 7.99 -5.97 -0.71
C ALA A 147 8.74 -4.96 -1.59
N GLY A 148 8.15 -4.55 -2.71
CA GLY A 148 8.67 -3.47 -3.55
C GLY A 148 8.74 -2.13 -2.80
N ILE A 149 7.70 -1.77 -2.06
CA ILE A 149 7.67 -0.54 -1.23
C ILE A 149 8.73 -0.63 -0.11
N LEU A 150 8.84 -1.76 0.57
CA LEU A 150 9.85 -2.01 1.60
C LEU A 150 11.27 -1.86 1.03
N LEU A 151 11.51 -2.43 -0.16
CA LEU A 151 12.78 -2.31 -0.86
C LEU A 151 13.09 -0.85 -1.22
N VAL A 152 12.10 -0.11 -1.73
CA VAL A 152 12.26 1.32 -2.03
C VAL A 152 12.54 2.09 -0.75
N SER A 153 11.87 1.79 0.36
CA SER A 153 12.06 2.43 1.66
C SER A 153 13.46 2.18 2.22
N TRP A 154 14.10 1.07 1.85
CA TRP A 154 15.50 0.79 2.16
C TRP A 154 16.47 1.78 1.51
N PHE A 155 16.17 2.24 0.28
CA PHE A 155 17.04 3.16 -0.48
C PHE A 155 16.60 4.62 -0.38
N ARG A 156 15.28 4.86 -0.29
CA ARG A 156 14.67 6.19 -0.32
C ARG A 156 13.58 6.30 0.75
N ALA A 157 13.74 7.23 1.68
CA ALA A 157 12.74 7.48 2.73
C ALA A 157 11.58 8.35 2.20
N TRP A 158 10.73 7.77 1.35
CA TRP A 158 9.55 8.45 0.80
C TRP A 158 8.31 8.21 1.65
N ARG A 159 8.06 9.11 2.61
CA ARG A 159 6.91 9.06 3.55
C ARG A 159 5.58 8.81 2.87
N VAL A 160 5.29 9.59 1.82
CA VAL A 160 4.01 9.52 1.09
C VAL A 160 3.82 8.17 0.42
N LEU A 161 4.88 7.57 -0.15
CA LEU A 161 4.81 6.25 -0.77
C LEU A 161 4.43 5.17 0.25
N ASN A 162 5.04 5.22 1.43
CA ASN A 162 4.76 4.28 2.52
C ASN A 162 3.32 4.42 3.02
N LEU A 163 2.82 5.66 3.15
CA LEU A 163 1.44 5.93 3.53
C LEU A 163 0.44 5.43 2.48
N VAL A 164 0.71 5.68 1.20
CA VAL A 164 -0.14 5.20 0.09
C VAL A 164 -0.21 3.67 0.11
N GLY A 165 0.93 2.99 0.22
CA GLY A 165 0.95 1.52 0.32
C GLY A 165 0.18 1.00 1.53
N PHE A 166 0.36 1.62 2.72
CA PHE A 166 -0.38 1.30 3.92
C PHE A 166 -1.88 1.41 3.71
N VAL A 167 -2.35 2.56 3.22
CA VAL A 167 -3.77 2.81 3.00
C VAL A 167 -4.35 1.78 2.03
N PHE A 168 -3.74 1.57 0.87
CA PHE A 168 -4.24 0.59 -0.09
C PHE A 168 -4.26 -0.83 0.48
N THR A 169 -3.19 -1.28 1.12
CA THR A 169 -3.08 -2.64 1.65
C THR A 169 -4.17 -2.93 2.68
N PHE A 170 -4.32 -2.05 3.67
CA PHE A 170 -5.25 -2.30 4.77
C PHE A 170 -6.69 -1.96 4.43
N VAL A 171 -6.95 -0.93 3.61
CA VAL A 171 -8.31 -0.61 3.15
C VAL A 171 -8.85 -1.70 2.23
N ILE A 172 -8.04 -2.17 1.26
CA ILE A 172 -8.50 -3.24 0.37
C ILE A 172 -8.66 -4.54 1.15
N GLY A 173 -7.73 -4.85 2.07
CA GLY A 173 -7.85 -6.01 2.97
C GLY A 173 -9.13 -5.96 3.81
N ALA A 174 -9.42 -4.80 4.41
CA ALA A 174 -10.64 -4.59 5.20
C ALA A 174 -11.92 -4.73 4.36
N LEU A 175 -11.95 -4.12 3.16
CA LEU A 175 -13.10 -4.21 2.25
C LEU A 175 -13.32 -5.64 1.76
N TRP A 176 -12.22 -6.36 1.46
CA TRP A 176 -12.31 -7.76 1.12
C TRP A 176 -12.84 -8.58 2.30
N GLY A 177 -12.30 -8.37 3.50
CA GLY A 177 -12.73 -9.05 4.72
C GLY A 177 -14.21 -8.81 5.01
N TYR A 178 -14.66 -7.55 4.96
CA TYR A 178 -16.06 -7.21 5.17
C TYR A 178 -17.03 -7.92 4.20
N ARG A 179 -16.61 -8.11 2.94
CA ARG A 179 -17.50 -8.62 1.89
C ARG A 179 -17.40 -10.13 1.67
N PHE A 180 -16.23 -10.72 1.87
CA PHE A 180 -15.95 -12.09 1.41
C PHE A 180 -15.33 -13.00 2.47
N TYR A 181 -14.95 -12.47 3.66
CA TYR A 181 -14.35 -13.28 4.70
C TYR A 181 -15.35 -14.30 5.26
N GLN A 182 -14.88 -15.53 5.42
CA GLN A 182 -15.57 -16.62 6.10
C GLN A 182 -14.59 -17.27 7.08
N PRO A 183 -15.07 -17.87 8.21
CA PRO A 183 -14.19 -18.47 9.21
C PRO A 183 -13.24 -19.55 8.67
N GLU A 184 -13.64 -20.24 7.60
CA GLU A 184 -12.81 -21.26 6.92
C GLU A 184 -11.57 -20.66 6.28
N PHE A 185 -11.59 -19.37 5.96
CA PHE A 185 -10.46 -18.66 5.36
C PHE A 185 -9.46 -18.12 6.39
N PHE A 186 -9.69 -18.35 7.69
CA PHE A 186 -8.81 -17.87 8.76
C PHE A 186 -7.35 -18.30 8.53
N ALA A 187 -7.11 -19.60 8.39
CA ALA A 187 -5.76 -20.15 8.22
C ALA A 187 -5.01 -19.65 6.98
N SER A 188 -5.73 -19.19 5.95
CA SER A 188 -5.15 -18.64 4.72
C SER A 188 -5.08 -17.11 4.71
N THR A 189 -5.82 -16.42 5.58
CA THR A 189 -5.89 -14.95 5.62
C THR A 189 -4.99 -14.35 6.70
N GLU A 190 -4.99 -14.94 7.92
CA GLU A 190 -4.19 -14.43 9.03
C GLU A 190 -2.69 -14.32 8.72
N PRO A 191 -2.03 -15.29 8.06
CA PRO A 191 -0.62 -15.15 7.71
C PRO A 191 -0.31 -13.91 6.86
N PHE A 192 -1.22 -13.50 5.97
CA PHE A 192 -1.06 -12.27 5.19
C PHE A 192 -1.23 -11.01 6.03
N LEU A 193 -2.20 -11.01 6.97
CA LEU A 193 -2.35 -9.89 7.91
C LEU A 193 -1.08 -9.71 8.75
N VAL A 194 -0.54 -10.79 9.31
CA VAL A 194 0.72 -10.77 10.06
C VAL A 194 1.88 -10.32 9.17
N LEU A 195 1.98 -10.83 7.95
CA LEU A 195 3.02 -10.43 7.01
C LEU A 195 2.97 -8.92 6.71
N PHE A 196 1.79 -8.39 6.37
CA PHE A 196 1.63 -6.95 6.09
C PHE A 196 1.92 -6.11 7.32
N PHE A 197 1.44 -6.52 8.49
CA PHE A 197 1.77 -5.87 9.76
C PHE A 197 3.29 -5.78 9.97
N LEU A 198 4.00 -6.90 9.85
CA LEU A 198 5.47 -6.95 10.02
C LEU A 198 6.20 -6.10 8.97
N MET A 199 5.74 -6.10 7.71
CA MET A 199 6.32 -5.26 6.66
C MET A 199 6.20 -3.78 6.99
N TYR A 200 5.03 -3.31 7.47
CA TYR A 200 4.83 -1.91 7.81
C TYR A 200 5.51 -1.50 9.11
N VAL A 201 5.64 -2.40 10.09
CA VAL A 201 6.52 -2.17 11.25
C VAL A 201 7.97 -2.04 10.80
N ALA A 202 8.45 -2.92 9.91
CA ALA A 202 9.79 -2.83 9.37
C ALA A 202 10.01 -1.51 8.58
N ILE A 203 9.05 -1.09 7.75
CA ILE A 203 9.09 0.20 7.05
C ILE A 203 9.21 1.36 8.06
N THR A 204 8.43 1.33 9.13
CA THR A 204 8.46 2.35 10.19
C THR A 204 9.83 2.43 10.86
N VAL A 205 10.42 1.29 11.23
CA VAL A 205 11.75 1.21 11.83
C VAL A 205 12.84 1.66 10.84
N LEU A 206 12.81 1.17 9.60
CA LEU A 206 13.79 1.56 8.57
C LEU A 206 13.74 3.05 8.27
N PHE A 207 12.53 3.62 8.23
CA PHE A 207 12.35 5.05 8.05
C PHE A 207 12.97 5.85 9.19
N ALA A 208 12.70 5.46 10.44
CA ALA A 208 13.23 6.11 11.65
C ALA A 208 14.76 6.00 11.76
N LEU A 209 15.36 4.91 11.27
CA LEU A 209 16.81 4.75 11.19
C LEU A 209 17.49 5.75 10.23
N ARG A 210 16.73 6.24 9.23
CA ARG A 210 17.27 7.14 8.19
C ARG A 210 16.94 8.61 8.40
N GLN A 211 15.83 8.88 9.05
CA GLN A 211 15.40 10.24 9.40
C GLN A 211 14.91 10.24 10.84
N PRO A 212 15.30 11.23 11.68
CA PRO A 212 14.76 11.35 13.02
C PRO A 212 13.23 11.37 12.95
N PRO A 213 12.53 10.54 13.74
CA PRO A 213 11.09 10.52 13.73
C PRO A 213 10.54 11.87 14.23
N ASP A 214 9.86 12.58 13.35
CA ASP A 214 9.07 13.75 13.72
C ASP A 214 7.62 13.31 13.90
N LEU A 215 7.24 12.94 15.14
CA LEU A 215 5.88 12.52 15.48
C LEU A 215 4.85 13.66 15.32
N ARG A 216 5.30 14.90 15.13
CA ARG A 216 4.44 16.03 14.76
C ARG A 216 4.06 16.01 13.29
N GLY A 217 4.75 15.21 12.46
CA GLY A 217 4.41 15.00 11.06
C GLY A 217 3.26 14.00 10.91
N TYR A 218 2.21 14.36 10.16
CA TYR A 218 1.02 13.52 9.92
C TYR A 218 1.35 12.09 9.46
N VAL A 219 2.41 11.91 8.68
CA VAL A 219 2.70 10.60 8.06
C VAL A 219 3.42 9.66 9.02
N ASP A 220 4.37 10.16 9.82
CA ASP A 220 5.15 9.32 10.74
C ASP A 220 4.28 8.81 11.89
N GLY A 221 3.47 9.71 12.48
CA GLY A 221 2.50 9.33 13.50
C GLY A 221 1.43 8.36 12.97
N THR A 222 0.98 8.53 11.72
CA THR A 222 -0.01 7.64 11.10
C THR A 222 0.52 6.21 10.95
N LEU A 223 1.77 6.00 10.56
CA LEU A 223 2.33 4.65 10.45
C LEU A 223 2.65 4.05 11.82
N VAL A 224 3.27 4.83 12.72
CA VAL A 224 3.66 4.34 14.06
C VAL A 224 2.45 3.86 14.86
N PHE A 225 1.34 4.61 14.83
CA PHE A 225 0.12 4.27 15.58
C PHE A 225 -0.92 3.56 14.71
N GLY A 226 -1.02 3.89 13.42
CA GLY A 226 -2.00 3.29 12.52
C GLY A 226 -1.76 1.82 12.27
N VAL A 227 -0.51 1.39 12.13
CA VAL A 227 -0.19 -0.03 11.91
C VAL A 227 -0.67 -0.93 13.06
N PRO A 228 -0.34 -0.66 14.34
CA PRO A 228 -0.85 -1.47 15.45
C PRO A 228 -2.37 -1.38 15.61
N ILE A 229 -2.96 -0.20 15.45
CA ILE A 229 -4.41 -0.02 15.61
C ILE A 229 -5.17 -0.78 14.51
N VAL A 230 -4.83 -0.55 13.24
CA VAL A 230 -5.51 -1.21 12.12
C VAL A 230 -5.24 -2.71 12.12
N GLY A 231 -4.01 -3.12 12.40
CA GLY A 231 -3.65 -4.53 12.54
C GLY A 231 -4.46 -5.23 13.64
N ALA A 232 -4.56 -4.62 14.83
CA ALA A 232 -5.34 -5.16 15.94
C ALA A 232 -6.85 -5.23 15.62
N LEU A 233 -7.41 -4.19 14.96
CA LEU A 233 -8.82 -4.18 14.57
C LEU A 233 -9.14 -5.27 13.54
N LEU A 234 -8.28 -5.47 12.54
CA LEU A 234 -8.47 -6.53 11.55
C LEU A 234 -8.26 -7.92 12.17
N GLN A 235 -7.29 -8.07 13.06
CA GLN A 235 -7.08 -9.30 13.82
C GLN A 235 -8.32 -9.62 14.68
N ALA A 236 -8.86 -8.61 15.36
CA ALA A 236 -10.09 -8.77 16.14
C ALA A 236 -11.26 -9.27 15.29
N ALA A 237 -11.39 -8.73 14.07
CA ALA A 237 -12.41 -9.21 13.14
C ALA A 237 -12.18 -10.65 12.67
N LEU A 238 -10.93 -11.09 12.52
CA LEU A 238 -10.61 -12.47 12.13
C LEU A 238 -10.87 -13.48 13.25
N VAL A 239 -10.54 -13.13 14.50
CA VAL A 239 -10.59 -14.06 15.66
C VAL A 239 -11.86 -13.96 16.48
N HIS A 240 -12.88 -13.19 16.06
CA HIS A 240 -14.08 -12.91 16.86
C HIS A 240 -14.84 -14.18 17.28
N ASN A 241 -14.74 -15.26 16.50
CA ASN A 241 -15.36 -16.57 16.77
C ASN A 241 -14.41 -17.56 17.49
N ILE A 242 -13.19 -17.15 17.84
CA ILE A 242 -12.20 -18.01 18.49
C ILE A 242 -12.19 -17.67 19.97
N GLU A 243 -12.43 -18.68 20.83
CA GLU A 243 -12.38 -18.49 22.27
C GLU A 243 -11.01 -17.97 22.72
N TYR A 244 -11.01 -16.88 23.49
CA TYR A 244 -9.79 -16.14 23.89
C TYR A 244 -8.93 -15.62 22.71
N GLY A 245 -9.38 -15.68 21.46
CA GLY A 245 -8.62 -15.26 20.28
C GLY A 245 -8.14 -13.81 20.37
N LEU A 246 -8.99 -12.90 20.87
CA LEU A 246 -8.63 -11.49 21.11
C LEU A 246 -7.56 -11.35 22.21
N ALA A 247 -7.69 -12.09 23.31
CA ALA A 247 -6.74 -12.02 24.43
C ALA A 247 -5.35 -12.52 23.99
N TRP A 248 -5.28 -13.64 23.28
CA TRP A 248 -4.03 -14.16 22.76
C TRP A 248 -3.40 -13.22 21.71
N SER A 249 -4.22 -12.62 20.85
CA SER A 249 -3.74 -11.64 19.86
C SER A 249 -3.18 -10.38 20.52
N ALA A 250 -3.86 -9.85 21.55
CA ALA A 250 -3.39 -8.71 22.31
C ALA A 250 -2.08 -9.04 23.06
N LEU A 251 -2.00 -10.20 23.69
CA LEU A 251 -0.79 -10.65 24.38
C LEU A 251 0.40 -10.81 23.40
N ALA A 252 0.16 -11.39 22.23
CA ALA A 252 1.17 -11.56 21.19
C ALA A 252 1.68 -10.19 20.68
N LEU A 253 0.78 -9.22 20.43
CA LEU A 253 1.15 -7.85 20.06
C LEU A 253 1.92 -7.15 21.19
N GLY A 254 1.48 -7.30 22.44
CA GLY A 254 2.18 -6.77 23.60
C GLY A 254 3.61 -7.29 23.69
N PHE A 255 3.78 -8.60 23.65
CA PHE A 255 5.10 -9.25 23.66
C PHE A 255 5.97 -8.82 22.46
N PHE A 256 5.39 -8.76 21.26
CA PHE A 256 6.10 -8.32 20.07
C PHE A 256 6.65 -6.91 20.22
N TYR A 257 5.84 -5.93 20.65
CA TYR A 257 6.29 -4.55 20.81
C TYR A 257 7.28 -4.37 21.94
N LEU A 258 7.13 -5.08 23.07
CA LEU A 258 8.11 -5.07 24.17
C LEU A 258 9.46 -5.64 23.72
N MET A 259 9.43 -6.76 23.01
CA MET A 259 10.65 -7.36 22.46
C MET A 259 11.32 -6.42 21.44
N LEU A 260 10.55 -5.82 20.54
CA LEU A 260 11.05 -4.87 19.54
C LEU A 260 11.65 -3.63 20.19
N ALA A 261 10.98 -3.07 21.21
CA ALA A 261 11.52 -1.97 22.01
C ALA A 261 12.85 -2.34 22.68
N GLY A 262 12.94 -3.53 23.30
CA GLY A 262 14.16 -4.04 23.94
C GLY A 262 15.32 -4.23 22.95
N VAL A 263 15.04 -4.76 21.75
CA VAL A 263 16.06 -4.93 20.70
C VAL A 263 16.56 -3.57 20.20
N LEU A 264 15.65 -2.64 19.94
CA LEU A 264 16.02 -1.30 19.48
C LEU A 264 16.75 -0.51 20.55
N PHE A 265 16.36 -0.61 21.82
CA PHE A 265 17.06 0.05 22.93
C PHE A 265 18.52 -0.38 23.03
N ARG A 266 18.82 -1.67 22.82
CA ARG A 266 20.18 -2.21 22.90
C ARG A 266 21.07 -1.89 21.70
N ARG A 267 20.47 -1.71 20.51
CA ARG A 267 21.21 -1.63 19.22
C ARG A 267 21.11 -0.29 18.52
N ALA A 268 20.18 0.55 18.91
CA ALA A 268 19.86 1.76 18.16
C ALA A 268 20.58 3.00 18.71
N PRO A 269 20.95 3.96 17.84
CA PRO A 269 21.45 5.25 18.26
C PRO A 269 20.39 6.04 19.06
N GLN A 270 20.84 7.02 19.85
CA GLN A 270 19.97 7.87 20.69
C GLN A 270 18.82 8.54 19.89
N THR A 271 18.99 8.69 18.58
CA THR A 271 17.97 9.24 17.68
C THR A 271 16.66 8.43 17.62
N LEU A 272 16.68 7.13 18.00
CA LEU A 272 15.50 6.27 18.01
C LEU A 272 14.81 6.16 19.38
N ARG A 273 15.30 6.88 20.39
CA ARG A 273 14.77 6.80 21.75
C ARG A 273 13.25 7.00 21.80
N MET A 274 12.75 8.01 21.09
CA MET A 274 11.33 8.29 21.01
C MET A 274 10.50 7.13 20.41
N LEU A 275 11.02 6.46 19.38
CA LEU A 275 10.35 5.30 18.79
C LEU A 275 10.35 4.10 19.76
N VAL A 276 11.44 3.91 20.50
CA VAL A 276 11.54 2.88 21.55
C VAL A 276 10.51 3.12 22.64
N GLU A 277 10.38 4.37 23.12
CA GLU A 277 9.40 4.76 24.14
C GLU A 277 7.95 4.50 23.66
N VAL A 278 7.65 4.82 22.40
CA VAL A 278 6.33 4.53 21.81
C VAL A 278 6.08 3.03 21.69
N PHE A 279 7.05 2.24 21.23
CA PHE A 279 6.90 0.79 21.16
C PHE A 279 6.77 0.15 22.53
N LEU A 280 7.49 0.66 23.53
CA LEU A 280 7.31 0.23 24.92
C LEU A 280 5.88 0.51 25.40
N ALA A 281 5.38 1.72 25.17
CA ALA A 281 4.02 2.10 25.55
C ALA A 281 2.98 1.23 24.84
N LEU A 282 3.12 0.98 23.51
CA LEU A 282 2.24 0.08 22.77
C LEU A 282 2.28 -1.34 23.33
N GLY A 283 3.46 -1.83 23.67
CA GLY A 283 3.65 -3.15 24.27
C GLY A 283 2.91 -3.30 25.59
N VAL A 284 3.05 -2.31 26.48
CA VAL A 284 2.32 -2.27 27.77
C VAL A 284 0.81 -2.18 27.53
N ILE A 285 0.35 -1.28 26.65
CA ILE A 285 -1.08 -1.12 26.34
C ILE A 285 -1.69 -2.46 25.87
N PHE A 286 -1.06 -3.15 24.91
CA PHE A 286 -1.60 -4.41 24.41
C PHE A 286 -1.53 -5.54 25.45
N ALA A 287 -0.48 -5.59 26.27
CA ALA A 287 -0.39 -6.56 27.37
C ALA A 287 -1.49 -6.33 28.41
N THR A 288 -1.71 -5.07 28.82
CA THR A 288 -2.78 -4.68 29.74
C THR A 288 -4.17 -4.97 29.15
N LEU A 289 -4.38 -4.72 27.86
CA LEU A 289 -5.65 -5.02 27.17
C LEU A 289 -5.93 -6.53 27.10
N ALA A 290 -4.93 -7.39 27.12
CA ALA A 290 -5.13 -8.84 27.11
C ALA A 290 -5.88 -9.33 28.35
N ILE A 291 -5.73 -8.64 29.50
CA ILE A 291 -6.33 -9.03 30.79
C ILE A 291 -7.86 -9.00 30.74
N PRO A 292 -8.53 -7.86 30.42
CA PRO A 292 -10.00 -7.80 30.36
C PRO A 292 -10.58 -8.63 29.20
N LEU A 293 -9.77 -8.96 28.19
CA LEU A 293 -10.18 -9.81 27.07
C LEU A 293 -10.13 -11.31 27.43
N ALA A 294 -9.34 -11.68 28.45
CA ALA A 294 -9.21 -13.08 28.92
C ALA A 294 -10.09 -13.37 30.13
N PHE A 295 -10.38 -12.39 30.99
CA PHE A 295 -11.01 -12.61 32.28
C PHE A 295 -12.32 -11.85 32.43
N ASP A 296 -13.25 -12.44 33.18
CA ASP A 296 -14.45 -11.75 33.64
C ASP A 296 -14.11 -10.62 34.63
N GLY A 297 -15.00 -9.63 34.76
CA GLY A 297 -14.73 -8.35 35.46
C GLY A 297 -14.15 -8.47 36.88
N ARG A 298 -14.43 -9.55 37.62
CA ARG A 298 -13.88 -9.76 38.97
C ARG A 298 -12.37 -10.08 38.95
N TRP A 299 -11.95 -10.92 38.01
CA TRP A 299 -10.55 -11.33 37.84
C TRP A 299 -9.72 -10.26 37.17
N THR A 300 -10.32 -9.47 36.30
CA THR A 300 -9.69 -8.32 35.64
C THR A 300 -9.16 -7.32 36.66
N ALA A 301 -9.95 -6.96 37.68
CA ALA A 301 -9.53 -6.01 38.73
C ALA A 301 -8.35 -6.53 39.56
N ALA A 302 -8.36 -7.83 39.90
CA ALA A 302 -7.26 -8.47 40.62
C ALA A 302 -5.98 -8.52 39.76
N ALA A 303 -6.05 -8.84 38.49
CA ALA A 303 -4.93 -8.89 37.56
C ALA A 303 -4.29 -7.50 37.38
N TRP A 304 -5.10 -6.45 37.23
CA TRP A 304 -4.58 -5.06 37.12
C TRP A 304 -3.93 -4.58 38.40
N ALA A 305 -4.45 -5.00 39.57
CA ALA A 305 -3.80 -4.68 40.87
C ALA A 305 -2.39 -5.30 40.97
N VAL A 306 -2.21 -6.53 40.49
CA VAL A 306 -0.88 -7.19 40.45
C VAL A 306 0.04 -6.53 39.41
N GLU A 307 -0.46 -6.19 38.22
CA GLU A 307 0.32 -5.47 37.20
C GLU A 307 0.79 -4.10 37.72
N GLY A 308 -0.11 -3.32 38.35
CA GLY A 308 0.20 -2.02 38.90
C GLY A 308 1.19 -2.09 40.09
N ALA A 309 1.31 -3.23 40.79
CA ALA A 309 2.29 -3.43 41.85
C ALA A 309 3.69 -3.82 41.32
N GLY A 310 3.76 -4.25 40.04
CA GLY A 310 5.02 -4.65 39.40
C GLY A 310 5.71 -3.56 38.58
N ILE A 311 5.05 -2.41 38.39
CA ILE A 311 5.57 -1.21 37.69
C ILE A 311 6.10 -0.22 38.74
#